data_f4556dd1180108b6cf9abf4c7ca595e9
#
_entry.id   f4556dd1180108b6cf9abf4c7ca595e9
#
_cell.length_a   1.000
_cell.length_b   1.000
_cell.length_c   1.000
_cell.angle_alpha   90.00
_cell.angle_beta   90.00
_cell.angle_gamma   90.00
#
_symmetry.space_group_name_H-M   'P 1'
#
loop_
_entity.id
_entity.type
_entity.pdbx_description
1 polymer ?
#
loop_
_entity_poly.entity_id
_entity_poly.type
_entity_poly.pdbx_seq_one_letter_code
_entity_poly.pdbx_strand_id
1 'polypeptide(L)'
;MFKLLKNMRKREVLLALLCVVLVVGQVYFDLTLPDYMTELTTLMKTPDTQTSAIWNVGLKMLLCALASAALSICCGFLAARTASGFSYTVRKKLFSHVMDADTAEMNGFSVPGLITRTTNDVTQIQMLVSMGLQMIVKSPIMAVWAVIKILGKSWELSVVTAGFVVAILVL
;
A
#
# COMPACT_ATOMS: atom_id res chain seq x y z
N MET A 1 -0.81 5.76 -17.09
CA MET A 1 -0.67 6.06 -15.66
C MET A 1 0.38 7.13 -15.37
N PHE A 2 1.61 7.06 -15.84
CA PHE A 2 2.66 8.07 -15.57
C PHE A 2 2.31 9.51 -15.97
N LYS A 3 1.57 9.72 -17.08
CA LYS A 3 1.12 11.06 -17.52
C LYS A 3 0.09 11.69 -16.55
N LEU A 4 -0.70 10.87 -15.88
CA LEU A 4 -1.68 11.34 -14.88
C LEU A 4 -0.98 11.77 -13.58
N LEU A 5 0.05 11.06 -13.15
CA LEU A 5 0.84 11.39 -11.96
C LEU A 5 1.61 12.72 -12.14
N LYS A 6 2.04 13.06 -13.36
CA LYS A 6 2.70 14.34 -13.66
C LYS A 6 1.82 15.58 -13.39
N ASN A 7 0.52 15.38 -13.28
CA ASN A 7 -0.47 16.45 -13.09
C ASN A 7 -0.90 16.63 -11.62
N MET A 8 -0.28 15.90 -10.68
CA MET A 8 -0.53 16.02 -9.25
C MET A 8 0.06 17.32 -8.70
N ARG A 9 -0.65 17.94 -7.75
CA ARG A 9 -0.14 19.10 -7.03
C ARG A 9 1.05 18.68 -6.16
N LYS A 10 2.02 19.56 -5.95
CA LYS A 10 3.18 19.31 -5.07
C LYS A 10 2.80 18.74 -3.71
N ARG A 11 1.67 19.18 -3.16
CA ARG A 11 1.12 18.70 -1.89
C ARG A 11 0.70 17.21 -1.95
N GLU A 12 0.10 16.77 -3.05
CA GLU A 12 -0.34 15.39 -3.24
C GLU A 12 0.86 14.45 -3.41
N VAL A 13 1.90 14.91 -4.10
CA VAL A 13 3.17 14.19 -4.23
C VAL A 13 3.85 14.02 -2.87
N LEU A 14 3.85 15.07 -2.03
CA LEU A 14 4.41 15.00 -0.69
C LEU A 14 3.65 14.01 0.19
N LEU A 15 2.31 14.00 0.12
CA LEU A 15 1.46 13.05 0.85
C LEU A 15 1.70 11.60 0.36
N ALA A 16 1.88 11.40 -0.95
CA ALA A 16 2.21 10.09 -1.50
C ALA A 16 3.59 9.60 -1.03
N LEU A 17 4.61 10.48 -1.02
CA LEU A 17 5.93 10.14 -0.47
C LEU A 17 5.86 9.79 1.01
N LEU A 18 5.10 10.55 1.80
CA LEU A 18 4.90 10.25 3.22
C LEU A 18 4.20 8.89 3.40
N CYS A 19 3.21 8.56 2.54
CA CYS A 19 2.56 7.27 2.53
C CYS A 19 3.57 6.13 2.27
N VAL A 20 4.49 6.30 1.31
CA VAL A 20 5.57 5.32 1.04
C VAL A 20 6.44 5.09 2.28
N VAL A 21 6.84 6.15 2.98
CA VAL A 21 7.65 6.04 4.20
C VAL A 21 6.90 5.27 5.29
N LEU A 22 5.59 5.55 5.47
CA LEU A 22 4.76 4.82 6.45
C LEU A 22 4.58 3.35 6.07
N VAL A 23 4.45 3.03 4.76
CA VAL A 23 4.39 1.65 4.28
C VAL A 23 5.68 0.90 4.59
N VAL A 24 6.85 1.52 4.40
CA VAL A 24 8.14 0.90 4.77
C VAL A 24 8.18 0.57 6.27
N GLY A 25 7.78 1.52 7.12
CA GLY A 25 7.68 1.30 8.56
C GLY A 25 6.69 0.18 8.92
N GLN A 26 5.51 0.16 8.28
CA GLN A 26 4.52 -0.89 8.47
C GLN A 26 5.06 -2.27 8.10
N VAL A 27 5.71 -2.40 6.94
CA VAL A 27 6.31 -3.67 6.48
C VAL A 27 7.39 -4.16 7.44
N TYR A 28 8.19 -3.25 8.01
CA TYR A 28 9.17 -3.61 9.03
C TYR A 28 8.51 -4.28 10.23
N PHE A 29 7.45 -3.71 10.80
CA PHE A 29 6.72 -4.31 11.92
C PHE A 29 6.02 -5.62 11.53
N ASP A 30 5.37 -5.66 10.36
CA ASP A 30 4.68 -6.86 9.85
C ASP A 30 5.64 -8.06 9.73
N LEU A 31 6.87 -7.83 9.25
CA LEU A 31 7.89 -8.86 9.09
C LEU A 31 8.69 -9.16 10.37
N THR A 32 8.52 -8.37 11.42
CA THR A 32 9.14 -8.63 12.73
C THR A 32 8.25 -9.52 13.61
N LEU A 33 6.93 -9.51 13.40
CA LEU A 33 5.98 -10.35 14.13
C LEU A 33 6.31 -11.86 14.06
N PRO A 34 6.63 -12.47 12.87
CA PRO A 34 7.02 -13.87 12.80
C PRO A 34 8.32 -14.20 13.57
N ASP A 35 9.24 -13.23 13.72
CA ASP A 35 10.46 -13.44 14.49
C ASP A 35 10.16 -13.59 15.98
N TYR A 36 9.29 -12.74 16.53
CA TYR A 36 8.81 -12.87 17.91
C TYR A 36 8.00 -14.15 18.13
N MET A 37 7.22 -14.61 17.14
CA MET A 37 6.53 -15.91 17.20
C MET A 37 7.53 -17.06 17.32
N THR A 38 8.61 -17.02 16.56
CA THR A 38 9.67 -18.04 16.62
C THR A 38 10.37 -18.01 17.99
N GLU A 39 10.69 -16.82 18.51
CA GLU A 39 11.29 -16.63 19.84
C GLU A 39 10.37 -17.18 20.94
N LEU A 40 9.08 -16.86 20.89
CA LEU A 40 8.08 -17.37 21.83
C LEU A 40 8.01 -18.91 21.79
N THR A 41 7.98 -19.49 20.60
CA THR A 41 7.90 -20.95 20.42
C THR A 41 9.14 -21.65 20.95
N THR A 42 10.32 -21.06 20.79
CA THR A 42 11.57 -21.62 21.33
C THR A 42 11.60 -21.54 22.84
N LEU A 43 11.17 -20.43 23.43
CA LEU A 43 11.06 -20.26 24.88
C LEU A 43 10.10 -21.27 25.51
N MET A 44 8.97 -21.57 24.86
CA MET A 44 7.99 -22.56 25.33
C MET A 44 8.48 -24.01 25.25
N LYS A 45 9.44 -24.30 24.36
CA LYS A 45 10.04 -25.64 24.25
C LYS A 45 11.19 -25.89 25.22
N THR A 46 11.76 -24.85 25.80
CA THR A 46 12.87 -24.96 26.75
C THR A 46 12.32 -25.23 28.15
N PRO A 47 12.66 -26.40 28.77
CA PRO A 47 12.27 -26.66 30.16
C PRO A 47 12.93 -25.61 31.07
N ASP A 48 12.23 -25.15 32.10
CA ASP A 48 12.65 -24.11 33.06
C ASP A 48 12.65 -22.66 32.56
N THR A 49 11.92 -22.35 31.48
CA THR A 49 11.76 -20.95 31.06
C THR A 49 10.92 -20.17 32.07
N GLN A 50 11.46 -19.06 32.57
CA GLN A 50 10.73 -18.17 33.47
C GLN A 50 9.51 -17.57 32.75
N THR A 51 8.35 -17.61 33.40
CA THR A 51 7.10 -17.02 32.87
C THR A 51 7.25 -15.53 32.53
N SER A 52 8.14 -14.81 33.21
CA SER A 52 8.46 -13.40 32.91
C SER A 52 9.08 -13.18 31.54
N ALA A 53 9.88 -14.12 31.04
CA ALA A 53 10.45 -14.05 29.70
C ALA A 53 9.36 -14.17 28.61
N ILE A 54 8.42 -15.08 28.79
CA ILE A 54 7.26 -15.27 27.89
C ILE A 54 6.41 -14.00 27.87
N TRP A 55 6.12 -13.40 29.02
CA TRP A 55 5.38 -12.14 29.12
C TRP A 55 6.07 -10.99 28.38
N ASN A 56 7.39 -10.86 28.52
CA ASN A 56 8.16 -9.80 27.86
C ASN A 56 8.11 -9.93 26.33
N VAL A 57 8.24 -11.14 25.79
CA VAL A 57 8.14 -11.38 24.32
C VAL A 57 6.71 -11.13 23.85
N GLY A 58 5.70 -11.60 24.59
CA GLY A 58 4.30 -11.35 24.29
C GLY A 58 3.94 -9.86 24.27
N LEU A 59 4.47 -9.08 25.23
CA LEU A 59 4.28 -7.63 25.26
C LEU A 59 4.95 -6.92 24.07
N LYS A 60 6.18 -7.31 23.72
CA LYS A 60 6.86 -6.77 22.50
C LYS A 60 6.07 -7.07 21.23
N MET A 61 5.54 -8.28 21.13
CA MET A 61 4.70 -8.71 20.01
C MET A 61 3.42 -7.88 19.91
N LEU A 62 2.75 -7.64 21.06
CA LEU A 62 1.57 -6.79 21.12
C LEU A 62 1.87 -5.35 20.69
N LEU A 63 2.95 -4.76 21.20
CA LEU A 63 3.37 -3.40 20.83
C LEU A 63 3.71 -3.31 19.34
N CYS A 64 4.38 -4.32 18.79
CA CYS A 64 4.69 -4.41 17.36
C CYS A 64 3.42 -4.47 16.52
N ALA A 65 2.44 -5.28 16.90
CA ALA A 65 1.15 -5.38 16.22
C ALA A 65 0.36 -4.06 16.27
N LEU A 66 0.32 -3.41 17.43
CA LEU A 66 -0.34 -2.10 17.58
C LEU A 66 0.35 -1.01 16.75
N ALA A 67 1.69 -1.01 16.69
CA ALA A 67 2.44 -0.08 15.85
C ALA A 67 2.16 -0.30 14.36
N SER A 68 2.14 -1.56 13.90
CA SER A 68 1.75 -1.89 12.51
C SER A 68 0.33 -1.44 12.20
N ALA A 69 -0.63 -1.70 13.08
CA ALA A 69 -2.02 -1.28 12.92
C ALA A 69 -2.15 0.25 12.84
N ALA A 70 -1.48 0.98 13.71
CA ALA A 70 -1.48 2.45 13.69
C ALA A 70 -0.91 3.00 12.37
N LEU A 71 0.23 2.46 11.92
CA LEU A 71 0.84 2.85 10.64
C LEU A 71 -0.08 2.52 9.45
N SER A 72 -0.76 1.38 9.48
CA SER A 72 -1.74 0.97 8.45
C SER A 72 -2.90 1.96 8.35
N ILE A 73 -3.47 2.37 9.49
CA ILE A 73 -4.55 3.37 9.53
C ILE A 73 -4.07 4.71 8.99
N CYS A 74 -2.90 5.19 9.43
CA CYS A 74 -2.31 6.43 8.93
C CYS A 74 -2.05 6.39 7.42
N CYS A 75 -1.50 5.28 6.92
CA CYS A 75 -1.26 5.07 5.50
C CYS A 75 -2.57 5.08 4.70
N GLY A 76 -3.60 4.36 5.17
CA GLY A 76 -4.94 4.35 4.56
C GLY A 76 -5.55 5.75 4.46
N PHE A 77 -5.46 6.52 5.54
CA PHE A 77 -5.94 7.90 5.58
C PHE A 77 -5.19 8.80 4.58
N LEU A 78 -3.86 8.72 4.53
CA LEU A 78 -3.06 9.51 3.59
C LEU A 78 -3.33 9.11 2.13
N ALA A 79 -3.45 7.82 1.85
CA ALA A 79 -3.77 7.31 0.52
C ALA A 79 -5.15 7.80 0.05
N ALA A 80 -6.16 7.70 0.91
CA ALA A 80 -7.51 8.20 0.61
C ALA A 80 -7.51 9.71 0.36
N ARG A 81 -6.79 10.49 1.17
CA ARG A 81 -6.68 11.95 1.01
C ARG A 81 -5.96 12.34 -0.28
N THR A 82 -4.90 11.61 -0.63
CA THR A 82 -4.16 11.81 -1.89
C THR A 82 -5.05 11.49 -3.09
N ALA A 83 -5.76 10.36 -3.06
CA ALA A 83 -6.67 9.95 -4.11
C ALA A 83 -7.84 10.94 -4.30
N SER A 84 -8.41 11.46 -3.21
CA SER A 84 -9.47 12.48 -3.24
C SER A 84 -8.99 13.81 -3.84
N GLY A 85 -7.80 14.27 -3.46
CA GLY A 85 -7.19 15.48 -4.02
C GLY A 85 -6.92 15.34 -5.53
N PHE A 86 -6.42 14.19 -5.94
CA PHE A 86 -6.24 13.87 -7.35
C PHE A 86 -7.57 13.84 -8.12
N SER A 87 -8.59 13.15 -7.59
CA SER A 87 -9.93 13.07 -8.17
C SER A 87 -10.56 14.46 -8.32
N TYR A 88 -10.44 15.31 -7.32
CA TYR A 88 -10.88 16.72 -7.39
C TYR A 88 -10.22 17.46 -8.55
N THR A 89 -8.92 17.31 -8.71
CA THR A 89 -8.17 17.96 -9.80
C THR A 89 -8.61 17.48 -11.17
N VAL A 90 -8.85 16.17 -11.32
CA VAL A 90 -9.35 15.56 -12.56
C VAL A 90 -10.76 16.06 -12.88
N ARG A 91 -11.68 16.04 -11.90
CA ARG A 91 -13.05 16.54 -12.10
C ARG A 91 -13.06 18.00 -12.51
N LYS A 92 -12.27 18.85 -11.85
CA LYS A 92 -12.18 20.27 -12.17
C LYS A 92 -11.71 20.49 -13.61
N LYS A 93 -10.65 19.79 -14.04
CA LYS A 93 -10.14 19.90 -15.40
C LYS A 93 -11.14 19.39 -16.45
N LEU A 94 -11.78 18.25 -16.15
CA LEU A 94 -12.77 17.67 -17.04
C LEU A 94 -13.97 18.61 -17.20
N PHE A 95 -14.48 19.17 -16.09
CA PHE A 95 -15.57 20.13 -16.11
C PHE A 95 -15.21 21.41 -16.91
N SER A 96 -14.04 21.99 -16.65
CA SER A 96 -13.58 23.16 -17.43
C SER A 96 -13.50 22.82 -18.91
N HIS A 97 -12.94 21.68 -19.27
CA HIS A 97 -12.82 21.27 -20.69
C HIS A 97 -14.18 21.08 -21.38
N VAL A 98 -15.17 20.52 -20.66
CA VAL A 98 -16.54 20.38 -21.17
C VAL A 98 -17.23 21.74 -21.34
N MET A 99 -17.00 22.69 -20.42
CA MET A 99 -17.59 24.02 -20.49
C MET A 99 -16.95 24.90 -21.58
N ASP A 100 -15.68 24.68 -21.88
CA ASP A 100 -14.92 25.42 -22.90
C ASP A 100 -15.04 24.80 -24.30
N ALA A 101 -15.66 23.59 -24.42
CA ALA A 101 -15.80 22.87 -25.68
C ALA A 101 -16.83 23.54 -26.61
N ASP A 102 -16.52 23.60 -27.89
CA ASP A 102 -17.41 24.14 -28.91
C ASP A 102 -18.60 23.20 -29.21
N THR A 103 -19.71 23.75 -29.70
CA THR A 103 -20.94 22.99 -30.00
C THR A 103 -20.68 21.84 -30.99
N ALA A 104 -19.72 22.02 -31.90
CA ALA A 104 -19.33 20.98 -32.84
C ALA A 104 -18.64 19.78 -32.18
N GLU A 105 -17.82 20.02 -31.16
CA GLU A 105 -17.14 18.96 -30.37
C GLU A 105 -18.15 18.25 -29.46
N MET A 106 -19.10 19.00 -28.89
CA MET A 106 -20.12 18.44 -28.00
C MET A 106 -21.13 17.52 -28.72
N ASN A 107 -21.41 17.74 -30.02
CA ASN A 107 -22.29 16.88 -30.81
C ASN A 107 -21.78 15.45 -30.96
N GLY A 108 -20.49 15.18 -30.75
CA GLY A 108 -19.89 13.84 -30.72
C GLY A 108 -20.09 13.07 -29.40
N PHE A 109 -20.59 13.71 -28.36
CA PHE A 109 -20.78 13.12 -27.02
C PHE A 109 -22.25 13.13 -26.61
N SER A 110 -22.71 12.02 -26.02
CA SER A 110 -24.03 11.99 -25.40
C SER A 110 -23.97 12.60 -23.98
N VAL A 111 -24.97 13.38 -23.61
CA VAL A 111 -25.08 13.97 -22.25
C VAL A 111 -24.98 12.91 -21.16
N PRO A 112 -25.67 11.75 -21.24
CA PRO A 112 -25.50 10.66 -20.25
C PRO A 112 -24.06 10.13 -20.19
N GLY A 113 -23.37 10.04 -21.32
CA GLY A 113 -21.97 9.61 -21.40
C GLY A 113 -21.02 10.56 -20.69
N LEU A 114 -21.23 11.88 -20.82
CA LEU A 114 -20.44 12.91 -20.11
C LEU A 114 -20.69 12.86 -18.60
N ILE A 115 -21.92 12.65 -18.18
CA ILE A 115 -22.26 12.49 -16.75
C ILE A 115 -21.55 11.27 -16.18
N THR A 116 -21.61 10.12 -16.86
CA THR A 116 -20.96 8.89 -16.40
C THR A 116 -19.44 9.08 -16.27
N ARG A 117 -18.79 9.70 -17.25
CA ARG A 117 -17.35 9.97 -17.22
C ARG A 117 -16.95 10.92 -16.08
N THR A 118 -17.76 11.94 -15.82
CA THR A 118 -17.47 12.95 -14.78
C THR A 118 -17.69 12.42 -13.37
N THR A 119 -18.60 11.46 -13.20
CA THR A 119 -18.98 10.91 -11.90
C THR A 119 -18.33 9.55 -11.66
N ASN A 120 -18.76 8.53 -12.40
CA ASN A 120 -18.40 7.14 -12.13
C ASN A 120 -16.94 6.83 -12.48
N ASP A 121 -16.48 7.21 -13.69
CA ASP A 121 -15.13 6.88 -14.14
C ASP A 121 -14.08 7.57 -13.27
N VAL A 122 -14.31 8.83 -12.87
CA VAL A 122 -13.41 9.53 -11.96
C VAL A 122 -13.41 8.90 -10.58
N THR A 123 -14.53 8.36 -10.10
CA THR A 123 -14.60 7.63 -8.84
C THR A 123 -13.81 6.31 -8.91
N GLN A 124 -13.89 5.58 -10.03
CA GLN A 124 -13.08 4.37 -10.23
C GLN A 124 -11.59 4.69 -10.27
N ILE A 125 -11.19 5.77 -10.95
CA ILE A 125 -9.79 6.23 -10.93
C ILE A 125 -9.35 6.60 -9.51
N GLN A 126 -10.21 7.24 -8.72
CA GLN A 126 -9.92 7.55 -7.32
C GLN A 126 -9.66 6.28 -6.50
N MET A 127 -10.52 5.25 -6.64
CA MET A 127 -10.32 3.96 -5.95
C MET A 127 -9.02 3.29 -6.40
N LEU A 128 -8.73 3.30 -7.70
CA LEU A 128 -7.51 2.72 -8.25
C LEU A 128 -6.25 3.43 -7.73
N VAL A 129 -6.27 4.74 -7.59
CA VAL A 129 -5.15 5.51 -6.99
C VAL A 129 -5.01 5.19 -5.51
N SER A 130 -6.12 5.12 -4.76
CA SER A 130 -6.09 4.82 -3.33
C SER A 130 -5.56 3.41 -3.04
N MET A 131 -6.08 2.40 -3.75
CA MET A 131 -5.63 1.00 -3.62
C MET A 131 -4.22 0.82 -4.17
N GLY A 132 -3.91 1.47 -5.30
CA GLY A 132 -2.61 1.40 -5.95
C GLY A 132 -1.48 1.91 -5.05
N LEU A 133 -1.69 3.04 -4.36
CA LEU A 133 -0.72 3.57 -3.39
C LEU A 133 -0.44 2.60 -2.24
N GLN A 134 -1.43 1.87 -1.79
CA GLN A 134 -1.26 0.91 -0.70
C GLN A 134 -0.69 -0.43 -1.19
N MET A 135 -1.28 -1.05 -2.23
CA MET A 135 -0.90 -2.40 -2.67
C MET A 135 0.34 -2.42 -3.54
N ILE A 136 0.41 -1.54 -4.57
CA ILE A 136 1.53 -1.54 -5.53
C ILE A 136 2.83 -1.14 -4.85
N VAL A 137 2.77 -0.28 -3.82
CA VAL A 137 3.96 0.12 -3.07
C VAL A 137 4.32 -0.92 -2.01
N LYS A 138 3.33 -1.45 -1.28
CA LYS A 138 3.57 -2.41 -0.19
C LYS A 138 4.11 -3.74 -0.71
N SER A 139 3.56 -4.28 -1.80
CA SER A 139 3.89 -5.62 -2.30
C SER A 139 5.37 -5.80 -2.67
N PRO A 140 6.01 -4.93 -3.49
CA PRO A 140 7.42 -5.11 -3.83
C PRO A 140 8.35 -4.90 -2.63
N ILE A 141 8.03 -3.94 -1.74
CA ILE A 141 8.82 -3.71 -0.53
C ILE A 141 8.77 -4.94 0.38
N MET A 142 7.56 -5.50 0.58
CA MET A 142 7.37 -6.69 1.40
C MET A 142 8.06 -7.91 0.79
N ALA A 143 7.98 -8.10 -0.54
CA ALA A 143 8.63 -9.21 -1.23
C ALA A 143 10.16 -9.16 -1.09
N VAL A 144 10.77 -8.01 -1.40
CA VAL A 144 12.23 -7.83 -1.29
C VAL A 144 12.70 -8.04 0.15
N TRP A 145 12.01 -7.45 1.12
CA TRP A 145 12.41 -7.55 2.53
C TRP A 145 12.21 -8.96 3.09
N ALA A 146 11.13 -9.66 2.70
CA ALA A 146 10.89 -11.05 3.07
C ALA A 146 12.00 -11.96 2.52
N VAL A 147 12.40 -11.78 1.25
CA VAL A 147 13.51 -12.55 0.65
C VAL A 147 14.81 -12.30 1.42
N ILE A 148 15.15 -11.05 1.74
CA ILE A 148 16.35 -10.71 2.53
C ILE A 148 16.33 -11.40 3.90
N LYS A 149 15.18 -11.40 4.59
CA LYS A 149 15.03 -12.07 5.89
C LYS A 149 15.17 -13.59 5.81
N ILE A 150 14.64 -14.21 4.76
CA ILE A 150 14.72 -15.67 4.57
C ILE A 150 16.15 -16.08 4.23
N LEU A 151 16.87 -15.32 3.41
CA LEU A 151 18.28 -15.53 3.09
C LEU A 151 19.18 -15.59 4.35
N GLY A 152 18.85 -14.79 5.36
CA GLY A 152 19.56 -14.79 6.65
C GLY A 152 19.26 -15.99 7.56
N LYS A 153 18.19 -16.77 7.29
CA LYS A 153 17.77 -17.91 8.14
C LYS A 153 18.12 -19.29 7.55
N SER A 154 17.89 -19.50 6.26
CA SER A 154 18.23 -20.75 5.56
C SER A 154 18.26 -20.53 4.05
N TRP A 155 19.39 -20.89 3.47
CA TRP A 155 19.62 -20.81 2.02
C TRP A 155 18.66 -21.72 1.22
N GLU A 156 18.36 -22.93 1.70
CA GLU A 156 17.52 -23.90 1.00
C GLU A 156 16.08 -23.40 0.83
N LEU A 157 15.47 -22.84 1.88
CA LEU A 157 14.12 -22.24 1.84
C LEU A 157 14.08 -20.99 0.96
N SER A 158 15.20 -20.25 0.88
CA SER A 158 15.29 -19.05 0.05
C SER A 158 15.20 -19.37 -1.44
N VAL A 159 15.85 -20.44 -1.89
CA VAL A 159 15.81 -20.86 -3.31
C VAL A 159 14.40 -21.29 -3.69
N VAL A 160 13.74 -22.07 -2.84
CA VAL A 160 12.35 -22.51 -3.08
C VAL A 160 11.40 -21.29 -3.15
N THR A 161 11.51 -20.36 -2.20
CA THR A 161 10.67 -19.16 -2.16
C THR A 161 10.91 -18.27 -3.37
N ALA A 162 12.18 -18.05 -3.76
CA ALA A 162 12.52 -17.29 -4.95
C ALA A 162 11.94 -17.91 -6.22
N GLY A 163 11.99 -19.25 -6.34
CA GLY A 163 11.38 -20.00 -7.45
C GLY A 163 9.86 -19.76 -7.55
N PHE A 164 9.15 -19.80 -6.41
CA PHE A 164 7.70 -19.50 -6.39
C PHE A 164 7.38 -18.05 -6.74
N VAL A 165 8.17 -17.09 -6.25
CA VAL A 165 7.98 -15.67 -6.59
C VAL A 165 8.18 -15.43 -8.08
N VAL A 166 9.21 -16.02 -8.69
CA VAL A 166 9.44 -15.94 -10.13
C VAL A 166 8.31 -16.60 -10.91
N ALA A 167 7.83 -17.76 -10.48
CA ALA A 167 6.71 -18.46 -11.12
C ALA A 167 5.42 -17.60 -11.12
N ILE A 168 5.12 -16.92 -10.00
CA ILE A 168 3.94 -16.01 -9.88
C ILE A 168 4.11 -14.78 -10.76
N LEU A 169 5.32 -14.28 -10.97
CA LEU A 169 5.57 -13.11 -11.81
C LEU A 169 5.50 -13.41 -13.32
N VAL A 170 5.68 -14.68 -13.69
CA VAL A 170 5.65 -15.14 -15.10
C VAL A 170 4.25 -15.59 -15.53
N LEU A 171 3.38 -15.99 -14.59
CA LEU A 171 1.96 -16.34 -14.81
C LEU A 171 1.07 -15.09 -14.85
#